data_fa1c6247f531bdc4cf0008fc7a666b19
#
_entry.id   fa1c6247f531bdc4cf0008fc7a666b19
#
_cell.length_a   1.000
_cell.length_b   1.000
_cell.length_c   1.000
_cell.angle_alpha   90.00
_cell.angle_beta   90.00
_cell.angle_gamma   90.00
#
_symmetry.space_group_name_H-M   'P 1'
#
loop_
_entity.id
_entity.type
_entity.pdbx_description
1 polymer ?
#
loop_
_entity_poly.entity_id
_entity_poly.type
_entity_poly.pdbx_seq_one_letter_code
_entity_poly.pdbx_strand_id
1 'polypeptide(L)'
;MLHTDRFIAPATSRVDYRFSDGKHYIVTSSCTPLDKDTTEVHTVVSYKFGRLNPLIRLVFQPLSQLIIRQDVAMMKQQRDNIDRFGGRARFCNSAADLLMPEITAWRKTLAEGGTPEAAGVVREQELHL
;
A
#
# COMPACT_ATOMS: atom_id res chain seq x y z
N MET A 1 13.26 -1.65 -14.80
CA MET A 1 12.68 -0.92 -13.66
C MET A 1 12.62 -1.88 -12.49
N LEU A 2 13.11 -1.50 -11.30
CA LEU A 2 12.97 -2.28 -10.08
C LEU A 2 11.80 -1.71 -9.27
N HIS A 3 10.87 -2.57 -8.90
CA HIS A 3 9.73 -2.24 -8.05
C HIS A 3 9.87 -3.00 -6.73
N THR A 4 9.70 -2.31 -5.61
CA THR A 4 9.79 -2.93 -4.29
C THR A 4 8.65 -2.43 -3.41
N ASP A 5 7.86 -3.36 -2.88
CA ASP A 5 6.83 -3.09 -1.89
C ASP A 5 7.33 -3.49 -0.51
N ARG A 6 7.05 -2.66 0.47
CA ARG A 6 7.41 -2.90 1.87
C ARG A 6 6.26 -2.61 2.80
N PHE A 7 6.05 -3.48 3.74
CA PHE A 7 5.25 -3.19 4.91
C PHE A 7 6.17 -2.82 6.08
N ILE A 8 5.91 -1.69 6.70
CA ILE A 8 6.62 -1.18 7.87
C ILE A 8 5.61 -1.15 9.01
N ALA A 9 5.81 -2.03 9.97
CA ALA A 9 4.92 -2.13 11.12
C ALA A 9 4.81 -0.78 11.86
N PRO A 10 3.67 -0.45 12.44
CA PRO A 10 2.46 -1.26 12.52
C PRO A 10 1.49 -1.11 11.34
N ALA A 11 1.57 -0.05 10.55
CA ALA A 11 0.54 0.28 9.57
C ALA A 11 1.02 1.19 8.43
N THR A 12 2.28 1.10 8.05
CA THR A 12 2.85 1.89 6.96
C THR A 12 3.24 0.99 5.80
N SER A 13 2.83 1.36 4.60
CA SER A 13 3.29 0.74 3.36
C SER A 13 4.20 1.71 2.61
N ARG A 14 5.18 1.16 1.93
CA ARG A 14 6.08 1.93 1.08
C ARG A 14 6.32 1.19 -0.23
N VAL A 15 6.13 1.90 -1.31
CA VAL A 15 6.36 1.44 -2.68
C VAL A 15 7.50 2.25 -3.28
N ASP A 16 8.53 1.58 -3.73
CA ASP A 16 9.72 2.17 -4.36
C ASP A 16 9.79 1.75 -5.83
N TYR A 17 9.81 2.72 -6.73
CA TYR A 17 10.10 2.54 -8.16
C TYR A 17 11.47 3.13 -8.48
N ARG A 18 12.40 2.30 -8.88
CA ARG A 18 13.75 2.70 -9.29
C ARG A 18 13.93 2.45 -10.77
N PHE A 19 14.25 3.51 -11.49
CA PHE A 19 14.50 3.45 -12.93
C PHE A 19 16.00 3.30 -13.20
N SER A 20 16.33 2.67 -14.30
CA SER A 20 17.74 2.42 -14.70
C SER A 20 18.57 3.69 -14.92
N ASP A 21 17.92 4.82 -15.22
CA ASP A 21 18.54 6.13 -15.42
C ASP A 21 18.71 6.95 -14.12
N GLY A 22 18.57 6.32 -12.96
CA GLY A 22 18.73 6.94 -11.63
C GLY A 22 17.54 7.77 -11.18
N LYS A 23 16.45 7.81 -11.92
CA LYS A 23 15.19 8.37 -11.48
C LYS A 23 14.56 7.49 -10.42
N HIS A 24 13.81 8.12 -9.52
CA HIS A 24 13.21 7.45 -8.38
C HIS A 24 11.84 8.03 -8.06
N TYR A 25 10.88 7.15 -7.80
CA TYR A 25 9.54 7.51 -7.36
C TYR A 25 9.17 6.64 -6.16
N ILE A 26 8.74 7.26 -5.07
CA ILE A 26 8.42 6.59 -3.82
C ILE A 26 7.05 7.06 -3.36
N VAL A 27 6.21 6.12 -2.99
CA VAL A 27 4.94 6.37 -2.31
C VAL A 27 5.02 5.75 -0.93
N THR A 28 4.76 6.53 0.10
CA THR A 28 4.68 6.06 1.49
C THR A 28 3.31 6.40 2.03
N SER A 29 2.56 5.41 2.49
CA SER A 29 1.22 5.57 3.03
C SER A 29 1.16 5.02 4.45
N SER A 30 0.79 5.88 5.40
CA SER A 30 0.58 5.52 6.81
C SER A 30 -0.90 5.52 7.13
N CYS A 31 -1.38 4.43 7.69
CA CYS A 31 -2.78 4.23 8.04
C CYS A 31 -2.99 4.41 9.53
N THR A 32 -3.89 5.31 9.93
CA THR A 32 -4.26 5.55 11.32
C THR A 32 -5.74 5.21 11.49
N PRO A 33 -6.10 4.17 12.24
CA PRO A 33 -7.50 3.86 12.51
C PRO A 33 -8.10 4.96 13.40
N LEU A 34 -9.22 5.53 12.97
CA LEU A 34 -9.98 6.52 13.74
C LEU A 34 -11.08 5.86 14.56
N ASP A 35 -11.75 4.89 13.96
CA ASP A 35 -12.78 4.08 14.60
C ASP A 35 -12.81 2.66 13.99
N LYS A 36 -13.85 1.90 14.30
CA LYS A 36 -14.02 0.51 13.84
C LYS A 36 -14.05 0.38 12.30
N ASP A 37 -14.59 1.38 11.63
CA ASP A 37 -14.91 1.32 10.20
C ASP A 37 -14.19 2.40 9.38
N THR A 38 -13.45 3.30 10.05
CA THR A 38 -12.81 4.45 9.42
C THR A 38 -11.31 4.46 9.69
N THR A 39 -10.53 4.63 8.65
CA THR A 39 -9.08 4.77 8.72
C THR A 39 -8.66 6.02 7.97
N GLU A 40 -7.86 6.86 8.60
CA GLU A 40 -7.20 7.98 7.94
C GLU A 40 -5.90 7.49 7.30
N VAL A 41 -5.66 7.87 6.05
CA VAL A 41 -4.48 7.50 5.30
C VAL A 41 -3.71 8.76 4.90
N HIS A 42 -2.49 8.88 5.42
CA HIS A 42 -1.55 9.93 5.04
C HIS A 42 -0.59 9.39 3.99
N THR A 43 -0.65 9.94 2.77
CA THR A 43 0.20 9.52 1.67
C THR A 43 1.20 10.61 1.33
N VAL A 44 2.48 10.25 1.37
CA VAL A 44 3.61 11.09 0.95
C VAL A 44 4.19 10.53 -0.34
N VAL A 45 4.23 11.36 -1.37
CA VAL A 45 4.84 11.03 -2.66
C VAL A 45 6.16 11.79 -2.79
N SER A 46 7.24 11.06 -2.98
CA SER A 46 8.58 11.59 -3.19
C SER A 46 9.11 11.15 -4.55
N TYR A 47 9.74 12.05 -5.27
CA TYR A 47 10.30 11.74 -6.59
C TYR A 47 11.58 12.51 -6.88
N LYS A 48 12.44 11.88 -7.67
CA LYS A 48 13.71 12.43 -8.15
C LYS A 48 13.81 12.22 -9.66
N PHE A 49 13.53 13.28 -10.42
CA PHE A 49 13.59 13.30 -11.89
C PHE A 49 14.53 14.38 -12.41
N GLY A 50 15.47 14.83 -11.58
CA GLY A 50 16.45 15.86 -11.94
C GLY A 50 15.82 17.22 -12.20
N ARG A 51 16.25 17.90 -13.28
CA ARG A 51 15.79 19.25 -13.63
C ARG A 51 14.31 19.34 -14.00
N LEU A 52 13.66 18.22 -14.28
CA LEU A 52 12.24 18.16 -14.64
C LEU A 52 11.30 18.12 -13.42
N ASN A 53 11.82 18.08 -12.20
CA ASN A 53 11.01 18.00 -10.98
C ASN A 53 9.87 19.03 -10.90
N PRO A 54 10.04 20.32 -11.22
CA PRO A 54 8.94 21.29 -11.13
C PRO A 54 7.78 20.98 -12.10
N LEU A 55 8.11 20.58 -13.31
CA LEU A 55 7.11 20.23 -14.32
C LEU A 55 6.37 18.93 -13.94
N ILE A 56 7.12 17.96 -13.47
CA ILE A 56 6.57 16.68 -12.99
C ILE A 56 5.61 16.91 -11.83
N ARG A 57 5.97 17.77 -10.89
CA ARG A 57 5.09 18.12 -9.77
C ARG A 57 3.74 18.66 -10.25
N LEU A 58 3.74 19.54 -11.25
CA LEU A 58 2.54 20.15 -11.79
C LEU A 58 1.56 19.10 -12.37
N VAL A 59 2.09 18.05 -12.99
CA VAL A 59 1.30 16.98 -13.61
C VAL A 59 0.94 15.89 -12.59
N PHE A 60 1.90 15.43 -11.78
CA PHE A 60 1.72 14.31 -10.88
C PHE A 60 0.84 14.64 -9.67
N GLN A 61 0.83 15.89 -9.21
CA GLN A 61 0.01 16.25 -8.06
C GLN A 61 -1.50 16.08 -8.33
N PRO A 62 -2.09 16.63 -9.41
CA PRO A 62 -3.49 16.39 -9.71
C PRO A 62 -3.78 14.94 -10.09
N LEU A 63 -2.87 14.26 -10.77
CA LEU A 63 -3.01 12.85 -11.12
C LEU A 63 -3.05 11.97 -9.86
N SER A 64 -2.15 12.19 -8.91
CA SER A 64 -2.14 11.46 -7.64
C SER A 64 -3.43 11.68 -6.86
N GLN A 65 -3.95 12.90 -6.82
CA GLN A 65 -5.25 13.18 -6.19
C GLN A 65 -6.40 12.45 -6.87
N LEU A 66 -6.39 12.36 -8.20
CA LEU A 66 -7.40 11.62 -8.94
C LEU A 66 -7.36 10.13 -8.59
N ILE A 67 -6.18 9.53 -8.57
CA ILE A 67 -5.97 8.11 -8.21
C ILE A 67 -6.48 7.85 -6.80
N ILE A 68 -6.07 8.67 -5.81
CA ILE A 68 -6.53 8.52 -4.42
C ILE A 68 -8.06 8.60 -4.32
N ARG A 69 -8.71 9.51 -5.05
CA ARG A 69 -10.18 9.60 -5.07
C ARG A 69 -10.83 8.35 -5.65
N GLN A 70 -10.25 7.75 -6.68
CA GLN A 70 -10.72 6.49 -7.26
C GLN A 70 -10.57 5.34 -6.26
N ASP A 71 -9.43 5.25 -5.57
CA ASP A 71 -9.17 4.26 -4.53
C ASP A 71 -10.18 4.38 -3.37
N VAL A 72 -10.44 5.59 -2.89
CA VAL A 72 -11.44 5.84 -1.84
C VAL A 72 -12.84 5.44 -2.30
N ALA A 73 -13.20 5.73 -3.55
CA ALA A 73 -14.50 5.34 -4.10
C ALA A 73 -14.64 3.82 -4.19
N MET A 74 -13.58 3.13 -4.64
CA MET A 74 -13.53 1.65 -4.69
C MET A 74 -13.64 1.02 -3.30
N MET A 75 -12.93 1.56 -2.30
CA MET A 75 -13.01 1.08 -0.92
C MET A 75 -14.41 1.24 -0.32
N LYS A 76 -15.10 2.34 -0.61
CA LYS A 76 -16.49 2.53 -0.21
C LYS A 76 -17.42 1.49 -0.85
N GLN A 77 -17.31 1.27 -2.16
CA GLN A 77 -18.08 0.25 -2.86
C GLN A 77 -17.82 -1.15 -2.29
N GLN A 78 -16.57 -1.46 -1.98
CA GLN A 78 -16.21 -2.73 -1.34
C GLN A 78 -16.87 -2.85 0.03
N ARG A 79 -16.88 -1.80 0.84
CA ARG A 79 -17.54 -1.77 2.14
C ARG A 79 -19.05 -2.02 2.01
N ASP A 80 -19.71 -1.29 1.11
CA ASP A 80 -21.14 -1.44 0.85
C ASP A 80 -21.49 -2.88 0.43
N ASN A 81 -20.63 -3.52 -0.39
CA ASN A 81 -20.80 -4.91 -0.78
C ASN A 81 -20.61 -5.87 0.40
N ILE A 82 -19.60 -5.67 1.25
CA ILE A 82 -19.38 -6.49 2.45
C ILE A 82 -20.62 -6.43 3.34
N ASP A 83 -21.14 -5.25 3.60
CA ASP A 83 -22.32 -5.06 4.44
C ASP A 83 -23.58 -5.69 3.83
N ARG A 84 -23.75 -5.56 2.51
CA ARG A 84 -24.85 -6.17 1.76
C ARG A 84 -24.86 -7.69 1.80
N PHE A 85 -23.69 -8.31 1.85
CA PHE A 85 -23.52 -9.77 1.81
C PHE A 85 -23.16 -10.40 3.16
N GLY A 86 -23.54 -9.80 4.27
CA GLY A 86 -23.47 -10.37 5.61
C GLY A 86 -22.37 -9.82 6.51
N GLY A 87 -21.75 -8.70 6.16
CA GLY A 87 -20.87 -7.94 7.03
C GLY A 87 -19.50 -8.60 7.32
N ARG A 88 -19.13 -9.66 6.61
CA ARG A 88 -17.85 -10.37 6.77
C ARG A 88 -17.04 -10.30 5.50
N ALA A 89 -15.89 -9.62 5.57
CA ALA A 89 -14.93 -9.65 4.49
C ALA A 89 -14.32 -11.05 4.34
N ARG A 90 -14.31 -11.56 3.10
CA ARG A 90 -13.61 -12.79 2.73
C ARG A 90 -12.62 -12.43 1.63
N PHE A 91 -11.35 -12.56 1.95
CA PHE A 91 -10.28 -12.30 0.99
C PHE A 91 -9.70 -13.63 0.51
N CYS A 92 -9.56 -13.77 -0.81
CA CYS A 92 -8.82 -14.86 -1.43
C CYS A 92 -7.50 -14.30 -1.93
N ASN A 93 -6.40 -14.79 -1.38
CA ASN A 93 -5.07 -14.41 -1.84
C ASN A 93 -4.68 -15.22 -3.08
N SER A 94 -4.07 -14.57 -4.03
CA SER A 94 -3.43 -15.16 -5.21
C SER A 94 -1.92 -15.29 -4.99
N ALA A 95 -1.22 -15.91 -5.92
CA ALA A 95 0.25 -15.97 -5.90
C ALA A 95 0.90 -14.58 -6.01
N ALA A 96 0.18 -13.58 -6.51
CA ALA A 96 0.65 -12.20 -6.62
C ALA A 96 0.55 -11.41 -5.30
N ASP A 97 -0.22 -11.90 -4.33
CA ASP A 97 -0.44 -11.22 -3.04
C ASP A 97 0.69 -11.54 -2.04
N LEU A 98 1.88 -11.02 -2.28
CA LEU A 98 3.06 -11.35 -1.47
C LEU A 98 3.01 -10.77 -0.05
N LEU A 99 2.47 -9.57 0.11
CA LEU A 99 2.47 -8.87 1.41
C LEU A 99 1.28 -9.24 2.30
N MET A 100 0.11 -9.45 1.74
CA MET A 100 -1.13 -9.65 2.52
C MET A 100 -1.08 -10.87 3.44
N PRO A 101 -0.60 -12.06 3.01
CA PRO A 101 -0.46 -13.21 3.90
C PRO A 101 0.46 -12.94 5.10
N GLU A 102 1.59 -12.29 4.86
CA GLU A 102 2.58 -11.97 5.89
C GLU A 102 2.03 -10.95 6.90
N ILE A 103 1.36 -9.90 6.42
CA ILE A 103 0.72 -8.89 7.28
C ILE A 103 -0.37 -9.55 8.14
N THR A 104 -1.14 -10.46 7.55
CA THR A 104 -2.22 -11.17 8.25
C THR A 104 -1.65 -12.08 9.34
N ALA A 105 -0.60 -12.84 9.04
CA ALA A 105 0.08 -13.69 10.00
C ALA A 105 0.68 -12.86 11.15
N TRP A 106 1.35 -11.75 10.82
CA TRP A 106 1.92 -10.82 11.78
C TRP A 106 0.86 -10.25 12.75
N ARG A 107 -0.28 -9.79 12.21
CA ARG A 107 -1.40 -9.28 13.01
C ARG A 107 -2.02 -10.35 13.91
N LYS A 108 -2.14 -11.57 13.40
CA LYS A 108 -2.66 -12.70 14.17
C LYS A 108 -1.77 -13.01 15.38
N THR A 109 -0.44 -13.09 15.18
CA THR A 109 0.53 -13.30 16.26
C THR A 109 0.41 -12.24 17.35
N LEU A 110 0.27 -10.96 16.97
CA LEU A 110 0.07 -9.88 17.95
C LEU A 110 -1.25 -10.02 18.71
N ALA A 111 -2.34 -10.37 18.02
CA ALA A 111 -3.65 -10.55 18.66
C ALA A 111 -3.67 -11.70 19.66
N GLU A 112 -2.84 -12.70 19.44
CA GLU A 112 -2.63 -13.85 20.33
C GLU A 112 -1.62 -13.57 21.46
N GLY A 113 -1.10 -12.33 21.56
CA GLY A 113 -0.14 -11.92 22.60
C GLY A 113 1.30 -12.38 22.34
N GLY A 114 1.57 -12.89 21.14
CA GLY A 114 2.91 -13.29 20.73
C GLY A 114 3.74 -12.10 20.26
N THR A 115 5.04 -12.33 20.09
CA THR A 115 5.96 -11.36 19.47
C THR A 115 6.26 -11.84 18.05
N PRO A 116 5.82 -11.12 17.03
CA PRO A 116 6.16 -11.46 15.65
C PRO A 116 7.67 -11.33 15.42
N GLU A 117 8.24 -12.22 14.62
CA GLU A 117 9.63 -12.07 14.20
C GLU A 117 9.82 -10.74 13.47
N ALA A 118 10.78 -9.95 13.93
CA ALA A 118 11.10 -8.64 13.34
C ALA A 118 11.90 -8.74 12.05
N ALA A 119 12.22 -9.93 11.60
CA ALA A 119 13.04 -10.16 10.42
C ALA A 119 12.25 -9.86 9.15
N GLY A 120 12.77 -8.96 8.33
CA GLY A 120 12.21 -8.64 7.02
C GLY A 120 12.19 -9.86 6.11
N VAL A 121 11.02 -10.45 5.92
CA VAL A 121 10.82 -11.46 4.88
C VAL A 121 10.90 -10.76 3.54
N VAL A 122 11.86 -11.15 2.72
CA VAL A 122 12.01 -10.66 1.33
C VAL A 122 11.53 -11.76 0.39
N ARG A 123 10.57 -11.43 -0.45
CA ARG A 123 10.11 -12.30 -1.53
C ARG A 123 10.26 -11.58 -2.84
N GLU A 124 10.77 -12.27 -3.83
CA GLU A 124 10.94 -11.76 -5.19
C GLU A 124 9.97 -12.51 -6.11
N GLN A 125 9.31 -11.76 -6.97
CA GLN A 125 8.47 -12.31 -8.02
C GLN A 125 8.71 -11.53 -9.31
N GLU A 126 8.89 -12.26 -10.39
CA GLU A 126 8.92 -11.67 -11.72
C GLU A 126 7.50 -11.48 -12.24
N LEU A 127 7.11 -10.23 -12.48
CA LEU A 127 5.81 -9.87 -13.05
C LEU A 127 5.99 -9.65 -14.55
N HIS A 128 5.37 -10.48 -15.35
CA HIS A 128 5.22 -10.28 -16.78
C HIS A 128 3.99 -9.38 -17.02
N LEU A 129 4.27 -8.11 -17.31
CA LEU A 129 3.26 -7.11 -17.68
C LEU A 129 3.11 -7.00 -19.20
#